data_e8c8dd4d31442a15a7a5995bcad9c587
#
_entry.id   e8c8dd4d31442a15a7a5995bcad9c587
#
_cell.length_a   1.000
_cell.length_b   1.000
_cell.length_c   1.000
_cell.angle_alpha   90.00
_cell.angle_beta   90.00
_cell.angle_gamma   90.00
#
_symmetry.space_group_name_H-M   'P 1'
#
loop_
_entity.id
_entity.type
_entity.pdbx_description
1 polymer ?
#
loop_
_entity_poly.entity_id
_entity_poly.type
_entity_poly.pdbx_seq_one_letter_code
_entity_poly.pdbx_strand_id
1 'polypeptide(L)'
;MTETMYEKLGISKEVYEFGQTIEAGLKERFSQMDEVAEYNQLKVIAAMQKNRVSDIHFSGTTGYGYNDLGRETLEQVYADVFHTEDALVRPQIVCGTHALYTALAGNLRPGDELLSPVGKPYDTLEEVIGIRESNGSLREYGISYRQVDLLPDGTFDYDGIRAAINEKTKLVTIQRSKGYASRPTLSAEQIGELIAFVKSIKPEVICMVDNCYGEFVERIEPSDLGADMVVGSLIKNPGGGLAPIGGYIAGTRQCIENAAYRLGSPGLGREVGASLGVNQSFFQGLFLAPTVVSGALKGAIFAANVYERLGFDVVPNSTEPRYDIIQAITFGKPEGVIAFCQGIQAAAPVDSYVSPEPWDMPGYDSQVIMAAGAFIQGSSIELSADGPIKPPYSVFFQGGLTWYHAKLGILMSLQKLLDAGIVKPEQLKID
;
A
#
# COMPACT_ATOMS: atom_id res chain seq x y z
N MET A 1 0.62 -10.21 42.13
CA MET A 1 1.03 -9.36 40.98
C MET A 1 -0.22 -8.82 40.37
N THR A 2 -0.26 -7.54 40.02
CA THR A 2 -1.44 -6.95 39.35
C THR A 2 -1.46 -7.46 37.90
N GLU A 3 -2.60 -7.97 37.47
CA GLU A 3 -2.84 -8.43 36.10
C GLU A 3 -2.50 -7.31 35.09
N THR A 4 -1.74 -7.61 34.04
CA THR A 4 -1.38 -6.65 32.99
C THR A 4 -2.56 -6.39 32.07
N MET A 5 -2.55 -5.28 31.29
CA MET A 5 -3.59 -5.04 30.30
C MET A 5 -3.58 -6.09 29.18
N TYR A 6 -2.45 -6.71 28.89
CA TYR A 6 -2.36 -7.81 27.93
C TYR A 6 -3.08 -9.06 28.42
N GLU A 7 -2.90 -9.42 29.69
CA GLU A 7 -3.63 -10.56 30.31
C GLU A 7 -5.15 -10.34 30.31
N LYS A 8 -5.60 -9.10 30.59
CA LYS A 8 -7.01 -8.71 30.52
C LYS A 8 -7.59 -8.85 29.10
N LEU A 9 -6.75 -8.70 28.08
CA LEU A 9 -7.13 -8.89 26.67
C LEU A 9 -6.97 -10.35 26.20
N GLY A 10 -6.64 -11.28 27.12
CA GLY A 10 -6.56 -12.71 26.81
C GLY A 10 -5.21 -13.20 26.30
N ILE A 11 -4.15 -12.40 26.46
CA ILE A 11 -2.78 -12.79 26.13
C ILE A 11 -2.10 -13.38 27.36
N SER A 12 -1.65 -14.62 27.27
CA SER A 12 -0.95 -15.28 28.37
C SER A 12 0.38 -14.58 28.72
N LYS A 13 0.82 -14.82 29.94
CA LYS A 13 2.09 -14.26 30.44
C LYS A 13 3.26 -14.71 29.58
N GLU A 14 3.29 -15.96 29.16
CA GLU A 14 4.35 -16.54 28.33
C GLU A 14 4.44 -15.85 26.97
N VAL A 15 3.31 -15.62 26.31
CA VAL A 15 3.24 -14.89 25.02
C VAL A 15 3.69 -13.44 25.19
N TYR A 16 3.27 -12.79 26.28
CA TYR A 16 3.68 -11.42 26.57
C TYR A 16 5.18 -11.31 26.81
N GLU A 17 5.77 -12.16 27.66
CA GLU A 17 7.21 -12.15 27.98
C GLU A 17 8.07 -12.46 26.74
N PHE A 18 7.63 -13.40 25.90
CA PHE A 18 8.25 -13.69 24.60
C PHE A 18 8.27 -12.44 23.71
N GLY A 19 7.13 -11.78 23.57
CA GLY A 19 7.03 -10.54 22.79
C GLY A 19 7.89 -9.40 23.34
N GLN A 20 7.99 -9.24 24.67
CA GLN A 20 8.85 -8.23 25.30
C GLN A 20 10.33 -8.47 25.00
N THR A 21 10.75 -9.72 25.02
CA THR A 21 12.16 -10.08 24.71
C THR A 21 12.50 -9.77 23.25
N ILE A 22 11.59 -10.05 22.32
CA ILE A 22 11.76 -9.72 20.90
C ILE A 22 11.82 -8.20 20.71
N GLU A 23 10.87 -7.46 21.28
CA GLU A 23 10.84 -5.99 21.15
C GLU A 23 12.13 -5.35 21.69
N ALA A 24 12.67 -5.87 22.79
CA ALA A 24 13.91 -5.37 23.37
C ALA A 24 15.09 -5.49 22.40
N GLY A 25 15.12 -6.53 21.56
CA GLY A 25 16.12 -6.75 20.52
C GLY A 25 15.94 -5.88 19.26
N LEU A 26 14.77 -5.26 19.06
CA LEU A 26 14.45 -4.49 17.86
C LEU A 26 14.62 -2.97 18.00
N LYS A 27 15.11 -2.46 19.14
CA LYS A 27 15.21 -1.02 19.44
C LYS A 27 15.97 -0.23 18.38
N GLU A 28 17.12 -0.72 17.95
CA GLU A 28 17.92 -0.07 16.90
C GLU A 28 17.19 -0.03 15.56
N ARG A 29 16.57 -1.14 15.18
CA ARG A 29 15.77 -1.24 13.97
C ARG A 29 14.56 -0.29 13.98
N PHE A 30 13.92 -0.15 15.12
CA PHE A 30 12.80 0.78 15.31
C PHE A 30 13.26 2.24 15.25
N SER A 31 14.45 2.56 15.78
CA SER A 31 15.03 3.89 15.65
C SER A 31 15.24 4.29 14.20
N GLN A 32 15.69 3.38 13.34
CA GLN A 32 15.83 3.63 11.90
C GLN A 32 14.47 3.98 11.24
N MET A 33 13.38 3.30 11.66
CA MET A 33 12.03 3.63 11.16
C MET A 33 11.57 5.00 11.64
N ASP A 34 11.92 5.39 12.88
CA ASP A 34 11.60 6.72 13.42
C ASP A 34 12.36 7.84 12.71
N GLU A 35 13.62 7.62 12.33
CA GLU A 35 14.40 8.59 11.54
C GLU A 35 13.80 8.83 10.15
N VAL A 36 13.31 7.77 9.49
CA VAL A 36 12.61 7.90 8.20
C VAL A 36 11.28 8.64 8.38
N ALA A 37 10.54 8.31 9.44
CA ALA A 37 9.29 8.99 9.77
C ALA A 37 9.50 10.47 10.06
N GLU A 38 10.53 10.83 10.84
CA GLU A 38 10.89 12.23 11.13
C GLU A 38 11.18 13.00 9.84
N TYR A 39 12.01 12.45 8.95
CA TYR A 39 12.32 13.07 7.68
C TYR A 39 11.05 13.33 6.85
N ASN A 40 10.19 12.32 6.69
CA ASN A 40 8.95 12.44 5.94
C ASN A 40 7.95 13.39 6.63
N GLN A 41 7.90 13.40 7.96
CA GLN A 41 7.06 14.33 8.72
C GLN A 41 7.45 15.78 8.44
N LEU A 42 8.75 16.07 8.46
CA LEU A 42 9.27 17.40 8.17
C LEU A 42 9.03 17.79 6.70
N LYS A 43 9.14 16.86 5.76
CA LYS A 43 8.80 17.04 4.35
C LYS A 43 7.32 17.45 4.18
N VAL A 44 6.40 16.76 4.85
CA VAL A 44 4.96 17.09 4.81
C VAL A 44 4.70 18.46 5.44
N ILE A 45 5.31 18.77 6.59
CA ILE A 45 5.17 20.09 7.24
C ILE A 45 5.67 21.20 6.33
N ALA A 46 6.84 21.02 5.72
CA ALA A 46 7.41 22.01 4.81
C ALA A 46 6.51 22.28 3.60
N ALA A 47 5.91 21.24 3.01
CA ALA A 47 4.95 21.36 1.92
C ALA A 47 3.69 22.12 2.35
N MET A 48 3.14 21.82 3.53
CA MET A 48 1.97 22.54 4.07
C MET A 48 2.28 24.02 4.34
N GLN A 49 3.45 24.32 4.92
CA GLN A 49 3.89 25.70 5.18
C GLN A 49 4.13 26.48 3.88
N LYS A 50 4.78 25.88 2.90
CA LYS A 50 5.01 26.46 1.57
C LYS A 50 3.70 26.86 0.91
N ASN A 51 2.67 26.03 1.00
CA ASN A 51 1.34 26.25 0.45
C ASN A 51 0.43 27.04 1.40
N ARG A 52 0.96 27.57 2.51
CA ARG A 52 0.25 28.44 3.46
C ARG A 52 -1.08 27.83 3.92
N VAL A 53 -1.08 26.53 4.22
CA VAL A 53 -2.27 25.83 4.71
C VAL A 53 -2.83 26.55 5.94
N SER A 54 -4.12 26.84 5.95
CA SER A 54 -4.85 27.50 7.01
C SER A 54 -6.24 26.87 7.17
N ASP A 55 -6.97 27.25 8.21
CA ASP A 55 -8.29 26.71 8.54
C ASP A 55 -9.33 26.85 7.43
N ILE A 56 -9.24 27.89 6.59
CA ILE A 56 -10.14 28.09 5.45
C ILE A 56 -10.08 26.92 4.45
N HIS A 57 -8.92 26.25 4.33
CA HIS A 57 -8.73 25.12 3.41
C HIS A 57 -9.45 23.84 3.89
N PHE A 58 -9.91 23.81 5.14
CA PHE A 58 -10.66 22.66 5.67
C PHE A 58 -12.15 22.73 5.34
N SER A 59 -12.63 23.89 4.86
CA SER A 59 -13.99 24.04 4.40
C SER A 59 -14.24 23.22 3.13
N GLY A 60 -15.41 22.61 3.04
CA GLY A 60 -15.82 21.84 1.87
C GLY A 60 -16.69 22.64 0.92
N THR A 61 -16.76 22.16 -0.32
CA THR A 61 -17.70 22.64 -1.34
C THR A 61 -18.72 21.56 -1.68
N THR A 62 -19.78 21.97 -2.37
CA THR A 62 -20.85 21.08 -2.89
C THR A 62 -21.11 21.37 -4.36
N GLY A 63 -21.88 20.50 -5.02
CA GLY A 63 -22.25 20.67 -6.42
C GLY A 63 -21.03 20.57 -7.34
N TYR A 64 -20.81 21.56 -8.19
CA TYR A 64 -19.66 21.58 -9.10
C TYR A 64 -18.31 21.72 -8.38
N GLY A 65 -18.27 22.37 -7.23
CA GLY A 65 -17.03 22.58 -6.48
C GLY A 65 -16.03 23.50 -7.17
N TYR A 66 -16.49 24.49 -7.94
CA TYR A 66 -15.60 25.50 -8.51
C TYR A 66 -14.88 26.28 -7.41
N ASN A 67 -13.60 26.57 -7.62
CA ASN A 67 -12.76 27.34 -6.69
C ASN A 67 -12.73 26.73 -5.28
N ASP A 68 -12.67 25.40 -5.18
CA ASP A 68 -12.46 24.70 -3.90
C ASP A 68 -11.03 24.90 -3.43
N LEU A 69 -10.82 25.93 -2.61
CA LEU A 69 -9.48 26.32 -2.13
C LEU A 69 -8.78 25.17 -1.40
N GLY A 70 -9.53 24.39 -0.61
CA GLY A 70 -8.97 23.26 0.14
C GLY A 70 -8.46 22.17 -0.80
N ARG A 71 -9.26 21.78 -1.77
CA ARG A 71 -8.90 20.81 -2.81
C ARG A 71 -7.66 21.25 -3.60
N GLU A 72 -7.67 22.48 -4.11
CA GLU A 72 -6.58 23.00 -4.93
C GLU A 72 -5.29 23.11 -4.13
N THR A 73 -5.36 23.57 -2.88
CA THR A 73 -4.19 23.64 -1.99
C THR A 73 -3.68 22.25 -1.62
N LEU A 74 -4.58 21.29 -1.37
CA LEU A 74 -4.18 19.90 -1.07
C LEU A 74 -3.42 19.26 -2.24
N GLU A 75 -3.87 19.49 -3.47
CA GLU A 75 -3.19 19.01 -4.67
C GLU A 75 -1.77 19.60 -4.80
N GLN A 76 -1.58 20.89 -4.49
CA GLN A 76 -0.25 21.49 -4.45
C GLN A 76 0.63 20.90 -3.33
N VAL A 77 0.05 20.66 -2.14
CA VAL A 77 0.77 20.01 -1.03
C VAL A 77 1.23 18.61 -1.44
N TYR A 78 0.38 17.81 -2.11
CA TYR A 78 0.77 16.50 -2.61
C TYR A 78 1.87 16.59 -3.67
N ALA A 79 1.76 17.54 -4.62
CA ALA A 79 2.81 17.77 -5.62
C ALA A 79 4.16 18.07 -4.95
N ASP A 80 4.17 18.92 -3.93
CA ASP A 80 5.38 19.24 -3.17
C ASP A 80 5.94 18.06 -2.37
N VAL A 81 5.06 17.27 -1.71
CA VAL A 81 5.46 16.10 -0.91
C VAL A 81 6.08 15.01 -1.79
N PHE A 82 5.54 14.79 -2.98
CA PHE A 82 6.04 13.81 -3.94
C PHE A 82 7.03 14.40 -4.96
N HIS A 83 7.44 15.67 -4.80
CA HIS A 83 8.37 16.38 -5.67
C HIS A 83 7.98 16.28 -7.16
N THR A 84 6.71 16.50 -7.46
CA THR A 84 6.13 16.44 -8.80
C THR A 84 5.68 17.84 -9.27
N GLU A 85 5.41 18.00 -10.58
CA GLU A 85 4.93 19.26 -11.12
C GLU A 85 3.50 19.58 -10.73
N ASP A 86 2.68 18.53 -10.52
CA ASP A 86 1.25 18.65 -10.25
C ASP A 86 0.71 17.38 -9.56
N ALA A 87 -0.50 17.47 -9.02
CA ALA A 87 -1.22 16.33 -8.47
C ALA A 87 -2.73 16.46 -8.63
N LEU A 88 -3.41 15.32 -8.58
CA LEU A 88 -4.87 15.18 -8.52
C LEU A 88 -5.20 14.36 -7.28
N VAL A 89 -5.90 14.95 -6.30
CA VAL A 89 -6.22 14.33 -5.01
C VAL A 89 -7.72 14.51 -4.75
N ARG A 90 -8.49 13.41 -4.89
CA ARG A 90 -9.94 13.54 -5.01
C ARG A 90 -10.73 12.47 -4.26
N PRO A 91 -11.81 12.84 -3.57
CA PRO A 91 -12.77 11.87 -3.04
C PRO A 91 -13.55 11.15 -4.15
N GLN A 92 -13.65 11.73 -5.36
CA GLN A 92 -14.29 11.11 -6.52
C GLN A 92 -13.48 9.96 -7.11
N ILE A 93 -12.21 9.82 -6.74
CA ILE A 93 -11.41 8.62 -7.02
C ILE A 93 -11.79 7.59 -5.94
N VAL A 94 -12.70 6.68 -6.26
CA VAL A 94 -13.38 5.84 -5.27
C VAL A 94 -12.50 4.76 -4.61
N CYS A 95 -11.36 4.43 -5.20
CA CYS A 95 -10.39 3.45 -4.66
C CYS A 95 -9.05 3.53 -5.41
N GLY A 96 -8.04 2.78 -4.96
CA GLY A 96 -6.73 2.71 -5.60
C GLY A 96 -6.81 2.20 -7.06
N THR A 97 -7.60 1.16 -7.31
CA THR A 97 -7.82 0.65 -8.69
C THR A 97 -8.39 1.74 -9.60
N HIS A 98 -9.31 2.57 -9.09
CA HIS A 98 -9.85 3.70 -9.86
C HIS A 98 -8.80 4.79 -10.10
N ALA A 99 -7.90 5.04 -9.16
CA ALA A 99 -6.78 5.96 -9.37
C ALA A 99 -5.87 5.48 -10.50
N LEU A 100 -5.48 4.21 -10.47
CA LEU A 100 -4.66 3.58 -11.50
C LEU A 100 -5.36 3.57 -12.86
N TYR A 101 -6.65 3.17 -12.91
CA TYR A 101 -7.44 3.24 -14.15
C TYR A 101 -7.49 4.65 -14.72
N THR A 102 -7.73 5.66 -13.88
CA THR A 102 -7.82 7.06 -14.30
C THR A 102 -6.49 7.55 -14.88
N ALA A 103 -5.36 7.21 -14.24
CA ALA A 103 -4.03 7.54 -14.73
C ALA A 103 -3.72 6.86 -16.07
N LEU A 104 -4.00 5.56 -16.18
CA LEU A 104 -3.79 4.78 -17.41
C LEU A 104 -4.68 5.28 -18.55
N ALA A 105 -5.99 5.30 -18.35
CA ALA A 105 -6.97 5.66 -19.38
C ALA A 105 -6.88 7.15 -19.77
N GLY A 106 -6.39 8.01 -18.88
CA GLY A 106 -6.12 9.41 -19.19
C GLY A 106 -4.94 9.57 -20.14
N ASN A 107 -3.91 8.73 -20.02
CA ASN A 107 -2.64 8.88 -20.73
C ASN A 107 -2.42 7.90 -21.90
N LEU A 108 -3.36 7.00 -22.14
CA LEU A 108 -3.35 6.06 -23.26
C LEU A 108 -4.44 6.41 -24.29
N ARG A 109 -4.18 6.11 -25.56
CA ARG A 109 -5.10 6.32 -26.68
C ARG A 109 -5.25 5.03 -27.48
N PRO A 110 -6.34 4.84 -28.26
CA PRO A 110 -6.48 3.69 -29.14
C PRO A 110 -5.26 3.50 -30.05
N GLY A 111 -4.69 2.29 -30.03
CA GLY A 111 -3.48 1.93 -30.76
C GLY A 111 -2.20 1.97 -29.93
N ASP A 112 -2.23 2.58 -28.73
CA ASP A 112 -1.11 2.56 -27.80
C ASP A 112 -0.91 1.17 -27.15
N GLU A 113 0.29 0.95 -26.66
CA GLU A 113 0.66 -0.24 -25.87
C GLU A 113 1.05 0.15 -24.46
N LEU A 114 0.49 -0.58 -23.49
CA LEU A 114 0.88 -0.59 -22.09
C LEU A 114 1.87 -1.73 -21.84
N LEU A 115 3.04 -1.44 -21.27
CA LEU A 115 4.05 -2.43 -20.90
C LEU A 115 4.18 -2.53 -19.37
N SER A 116 4.14 -3.76 -18.83
CA SER A 116 4.53 -4.07 -17.45
C SER A 116 5.88 -4.81 -17.47
N PRO A 117 6.96 -4.18 -16.97
CA PRO A 117 8.31 -4.77 -16.99
C PRO A 117 8.65 -5.55 -15.70
N VAL A 118 7.70 -5.71 -14.79
CA VAL A 118 7.87 -6.34 -13.47
C VAL A 118 6.89 -7.50 -13.25
N GLY A 119 6.46 -8.12 -14.34
CA GLY A 119 5.48 -9.19 -14.32
C GLY A 119 4.03 -8.70 -14.31
N LYS A 120 3.13 -9.59 -13.94
CA LYS A 120 1.70 -9.34 -13.92
C LYS A 120 1.35 -8.26 -12.89
N PRO A 121 0.50 -7.27 -13.23
CA PRO A 121 0.03 -6.27 -12.28
C PRO A 121 -0.92 -6.89 -11.25
N TYR A 122 -1.27 -6.10 -10.23
CA TYR A 122 -2.21 -6.49 -9.18
C TYR A 122 -3.55 -6.99 -9.75
N ASP A 123 -4.14 -7.98 -9.11
CA ASP A 123 -5.30 -8.73 -9.61
C ASP A 123 -6.47 -7.83 -10.08
N THR A 124 -6.76 -6.74 -9.37
CA THR A 124 -7.84 -5.82 -9.77
C THR A 124 -7.54 -5.02 -11.04
N LEU A 125 -6.28 -4.93 -11.47
CA LEU A 125 -5.90 -4.30 -12.74
C LEU A 125 -6.00 -5.24 -13.93
N GLU A 126 -6.11 -6.54 -13.73
CA GLU A 126 -6.23 -7.49 -14.83
C GLU A 126 -7.49 -7.21 -15.68
N GLU A 127 -8.62 -6.94 -15.04
CA GLU A 127 -9.86 -6.59 -15.70
C GLU A 127 -9.82 -5.16 -16.27
N VAL A 128 -9.22 -4.21 -15.55
CA VAL A 128 -9.03 -2.85 -16.04
C VAL A 128 -8.24 -2.84 -17.35
N ILE A 129 -7.17 -3.60 -17.43
CA ILE A 129 -6.31 -3.70 -18.61
C ILE A 129 -7.00 -4.55 -19.70
N GLY A 130 -7.72 -5.59 -19.31
CA GLY A 130 -8.31 -6.59 -20.20
C GLY A 130 -7.42 -7.83 -20.37
N ILE A 131 -6.56 -8.12 -19.40
CA ILE A 131 -5.84 -9.41 -19.27
C ILE A 131 -6.89 -10.50 -19.02
N ARG A 132 -7.78 -10.27 -18.04
CA ARG A 132 -9.07 -10.97 -17.93
C ARG A 132 -10.14 -10.16 -18.66
N GLU A 133 -11.05 -10.85 -19.35
CA GLU A 133 -12.14 -10.20 -20.09
C GLU A 133 -13.05 -9.43 -19.12
N SER A 134 -13.28 -8.17 -19.42
CA SER A 134 -14.20 -7.30 -18.70
C SER A 134 -14.69 -6.18 -19.60
N ASN A 135 -15.97 -5.87 -19.50
CA ASN A 135 -16.57 -4.75 -20.20
C ASN A 135 -15.96 -3.43 -19.76
N GLY A 136 -15.62 -2.58 -20.71
CA GLY A 136 -15.01 -1.27 -20.45
C GLY A 136 -13.52 -1.32 -20.15
N SER A 137 -12.86 -2.46 -20.35
CA SER A 137 -11.41 -2.61 -20.22
C SER A 137 -10.64 -1.76 -21.23
N LEU A 138 -9.38 -1.43 -20.93
CA LEU A 138 -8.51 -0.69 -21.86
C LEU A 138 -8.36 -1.41 -23.20
N ARG A 139 -8.38 -2.75 -23.18
CA ARG A 139 -8.34 -3.57 -24.39
C ARG A 139 -9.54 -3.31 -25.32
N GLU A 140 -10.74 -3.16 -24.78
CA GLU A 140 -11.93 -2.82 -25.60
C GLU A 140 -11.82 -1.44 -26.25
N TYR A 141 -11.05 -0.53 -25.64
CA TYR A 141 -10.74 0.79 -26.21
C TYR A 141 -9.51 0.77 -27.13
N GLY A 142 -9.04 -0.42 -27.53
CA GLY A 142 -7.97 -0.58 -28.52
C GLY A 142 -6.56 -0.36 -27.97
N ILE A 143 -6.37 -0.48 -26.69
CA ILE A 143 -5.06 -0.43 -26.04
C ILE A 143 -4.54 -1.86 -25.91
N SER A 144 -3.31 -2.11 -26.36
CA SER A 144 -2.65 -3.40 -26.23
C SER A 144 -1.86 -3.48 -24.91
N TYR A 145 -1.66 -4.70 -24.42
CA TYR A 145 -0.88 -4.97 -23.20
C TYR A 145 0.26 -5.93 -23.51
N ARG A 146 1.40 -5.67 -22.92
CA ARG A 146 2.59 -6.54 -22.94
C ARG A 146 3.19 -6.63 -21.55
N GLN A 147 3.76 -7.79 -21.24
CA GLN A 147 4.39 -8.07 -19.97
C GLN A 147 5.79 -8.65 -20.18
N VAL A 148 6.72 -8.28 -19.33
CA VAL A 148 8.01 -8.93 -19.14
C VAL A 148 8.09 -9.36 -17.68
N ASP A 149 8.30 -10.64 -17.44
CA ASP A 149 8.43 -11.16 -16.08
C ASP A 149 9.82 -10.89 -15.52
N LEU A 150 9.94 -10.87 -14.20
CA LEU A 150 11.23 -10.85 -13.54
C LEU A 150 11.98 -12.16 -13.82
N LEU A 151 13.30 -12.12 -13.79
CA LEU A 151 14.14 -13.32 -13.83
C LEU A 151 13.89 -14.20 -12.58
N PRO A 152 14.25 -15.48 -12.61
CA PRO A 152 14.01 -16.41 -11.48
C PRO A 152 14.63 -15.97 -10.15
N ASP A 153 15.66 -15.13 -10.18
CA ASP A 153 16.30 -14.53 -9.00
C ASP A 153 15.62 -13.24 -8.51
N GLY A 154 14.53 -12.82 -9.17
CA GLY A 154 13.78 -11.62 -8.84
C GLY A 154 14.35 -10.32 -9.43
N THR A 155 15.39 -10.37 -10.24
CA THR A 155 15.97 -9.22 -10.94
C THR A 155 15.22 -8.89 -12.23
N PHE A 156 15.45 -7.69 -12.79
CA PHE A 156 14.82 -7.26 -14.03
C PHE A 156 15.43 -7.97 -15.24
N ASP A 157 14.57 -8.44 -16.15
CA ASP A 157 14.99 -8.94 -17.47
C ASP A 157 15.18 -7.76 -18.43
N TYR A 158 16.35 -7.11 -18.36
CA TYR A 158 16.67 -5.95 -19.18
C TYR A 158 16.68 -6.26 -20.68
N ASP A 159 17.06 -7.45 -21.09
CA ASP A 159 17.05 -7.86 -22.51
C ASP A 159 15.61 -8.08 -22.99
N GLY A 160 14.77 -8.73 -22.18
CA GLY A 160 13.35 -8.88 -22.45
C GLY A 160 12.62 -7.54 -22.53
N ILE A 161 12.91 -6.63 -21.61
CA ILE A 161 12.34 -5.27 -21.59
C ILE A 161 12.75 -4.50 -22.86
N ARG A 162 14.04 -4.56 -23.25
CA ARG A 162 14.54 -3.92 -24.49
C ARG A 162 13.81 -4.46 -25.72
N ALA A 163 13.62 -5.78 -25.79
CA ALA A 163 12.94 -6.42 -26.90
C ALA A 163 11.43 -6.14 -26.94
N ALA A 164 10.82 -5.87 -25.77
CA ALA A 164 9.39 -5.58 -25.67
C ALA A 164 9.04 -4.13 -26.06
N ILE A 165 9.91 -3.16 -25.78
CA ILE A 165 9.67 -1.74 -26.10
C ILE A 165 9.66 -1.55 -27.63
N ASN A 166 8.62 -0.91 -28.14
CA ASN A 166 8.40 -0.67 -29.56
C ASN A 166 7.73 0.69 -29.80
N GLU A 167 7.42 1.02 -31.06
CA GLU A 167 6.83 2.32 -31.40
C GLU A 167 5.49 2.58 -30.74
N LYS A 168 4.69 1.54 -30.46
CA LYS A 168 3.38 1.66 -29.80
C LYS A 168 3.46 1.77 -28.29
N THR A 169 4.59 1.38 -27.67
CA THR A 169 4.77 1.44 -26.22
C THR A 169 4.70 2.89 -25.76
N LYS A 170 3.56 3.27 -25.19
CA LYS A 170 3.27 4.64 -24.75
C LYS A 170 3.48 4.81 -23.25
N LEU A 171 3.14 3.78 -22.48
CA LEU A 171 3.20 3.83 -21.04
C LEU A 171 3.78 2.53 -20.47
N VAL A 172 4.67 2.69 -19.49
CA VAL A 172 5.22 1.60 -18.68
C VAL A 172 4.63 1.71 -17.28
N THR A 173 3.98 0.64 -16.80
CA THR A 173 3.43 0.56 -15.46
C THR A 173 4.30 -0.32 -14.57
N ILE A 174 4.73 0.21 -13.42
CA ILE A 174 5.61 -0.46 -12.47
C ILE A 174 4.86 -0.58 -11.15
N GLN A 175 4.54 -1.80 -10.73
CA GLN A 175 3.97 -2.05 -9.40
C GLN A 175 5.10 -2.18 -8.38
N ARG A 176 5.16 -1.27 -7.39
CA ARG A 176 6.19 -1.26 -6.34
C ARG A 176 6.05 -2.40 -5.37
N SER A 177 4.90 -2.50 -4.69
CA SER A 177 4.63 -3.56 -3.73
C SER A 177 4.39 -4.90 -4.41
N LYS A 178 4.82 -5.98 -3.75
CA LYS A 178 4.58 -7.34 -4.25
C LYS A 178 3.11 -7.79 -4.19
N GLY A 179 2.27 -7.14 -3.39
CA GLY A 179 0.92 -7.64 -3.12
C GLY A 179 0.96 -9.08 -2.59
N TYR A 180 0.20 -9.98 -3.20
CA TYR A 180 0.23 -11.42 -2.89
C TYR A 180 1.25 -12.24 -3.71
N ALA A 181 2.05 -11.59 -4.55
CA ALA A 181 3.04 -12.28 -5.35
C ALA A 181 4.27 -12.69 -4.52
N SER A 182 4.97 -13.71 -4.99
CA SER A 182 6.22 -14.19 -4.37
C SER A 182 7.46 -13.36 -4.75
N ARG A 183 7.30 -12.37 -5.67
CA ARG A 183 8.40 -11.48 -6.07
C ARG A 183 8.82 -10.53 -4.94
N PRO A 184 10.04 -9.97 -4.97
CA PRO A 184 10.42 -8.93 -4.03
C PRO A 184 9.62 -7.63 -4.24
N THR A 185 9.43 -6.84 -3.18
CA THR A 185 9.00 -5.45 -3.26
C THR A 185 10.17 -4.60 -3.72
N LEU A 186 9.91 -3.64 -4.60
CA LEU A 186 10.93 -2.81 -5.22
C LEU A 186 11.23 -1.56 -4.37
N SER A 187 12.52 -1.24 -4.19
CA SER A 187 12.93 0.04 -3.63
C SER A 187 12.71 1.19 -4.63
N ALA A 188 12.66 2.41 -4.13
CA ALA A 188 12.63 3.59 -5.01
C ALA A 188 13.85 3.63 -5.94
N GLU A 189 15.03 3.25 -5.46
CA GLU A 189 16.27 3.19 -6.26
C GLU A 189 16.17 2.17 -7.39
N GLN A 190 15.72 0.94 -7.12
CA GLN A 190 15.51 -0.08 -8.15
C GLN A 190 14.51 0.38 -9.21
N ILE A 191 13.44 1.04 -8.79
CA ILE A 191 12.46 1.65 -9.72
C ILE A 191 13.12 2.73 -10.56
N GLY A 192 13.94 3.58 -9.95
CA GLY A 192 14.68 4.63 -10.66
C GLY A 192 15.65 4.08 -11.71
N GLU A 193 16.39 3.01 -11.38
CA GLU A 193 17.28 2.31 -12.32
C GLU A 193 16.49 1.74 -13.51
N LEU A 194 15.34 1.10 -13.22
CA LEU A 194 14.46 0.55 -14.26
C LEU A 194 13.92 1.68 -15.18
N ILE A 195 13.48 2.79 -14.60
CA ILE A 195 12.98 3.95 -15.35
C ILE A 195 14.08 4.54 -16.23
N ALA A 196 15.29 4.72 -15.69
CA ALA A 196 16.43 5.23 -16.44
C ALA A 196 16.77 4.31 -17.63
N PHE A 197 16.73 3.00 -17.43
CA PHE A 197 16.92 2.02 -18.49
C PHE A 197 15.83 2.13 -19.58
N VAL A 198 14.56 2.14 -19.20
CA VAL A 198 13.43 2.27 -20.12
C VAL A 198 13.54 3.55 -20.94
N LYS A 199 13.80 4.70 -20.29
CA LYS A 199 13.95 6.01 -20.93
C LYS A 199 15.21 6.11 -21.78
N SER A 200 16.25 5.30 -21.54
CA SER A 200 17.41 5.22 -22.44
C SER A 200 17.08 4.60 -23.80
N ILE A 201 16.00 3.80 -23.88
CA ILE A 201 15.53 3.17 -25.11
C ILE A 201 14.48 4.05 -25.79
N LYS A 202 13.55 4.59 -25.01
CA LYS A 202 12.43 5.40 -25.50
C LYS A 202 12.17 6.59 -24.54
N PRO A 203 12.84 7.73 -24.74
CA PRO A 203 12.81 8.87 -23.79
C PRO A 203 11.41 9.44 -23.51
N GLU A 204 10.50 9.38 -24.50
CA GLU A 204 9.14 9.93 -24.40
C GLU A 204 8.12 8.98 -23.76
N VAL A 205 8.52 7.76 -23.39
CA VAL A 205 7.60 6.83 -22.72
C VAL A 205 7.24 7.33 -21.33
N ILE A 206 5.96 7.23 -20.97
CA ILE A 206 5.48 7.60 -19.64
C ILE A 206 5.76 6.43 -18.69
N CYS A 207 6.48 6.67 -17.60
CA CYS A 207 6.69 5.71 -16.53
C CYS A 207 5.77 6.03 -15.35
N MET A 208 4.77 5.16 -15.12
CA MET A 208 3.82 5.25 -14.01
C MET A 208 4.16 4.20 -12.95
N VAL A 209 4.20 4.61 -11.69
CA VAL A 209 4.40 3.71 -10.55
C VAL A 209 3.10 3.58 -9.75
N ASP A 210 2.62 2.35 -9.60
CA ASP A 210 1.67 2.01 -8.53
C ASP A 210 2.45 2.02 -7.21
N ASN A 211 2.29 3.10 -6.46
CA ASN A 211 3.04 3.37 -5.23
C ASN A 211 2.33 2.88 -3.97
N CYS A 212 1.17 2.22 -4.11
CA CYS A 212 0.42 1.68 -2.97
C CYS A 212 1.31 0.88 -2.02
N TYR A 213 1.22 1.17 -0.74
CA TYR A 213 2.01 0.59 0.36
C TYR A 213 3.46 1.05 0.47
N GLY A 214 3.99 1.78 -0.55
CA GLY A 214 5.36 2.27 -0.55
C GLY A 214 5.53 3.70 -0.05
N GLU A 215 4.44 4.47 0.00
CA GLU A 215 4.50 5.88 0.39
C GLU A 215 5.03 6.05 1.81
N PHE A 216 6.00 6.94 1.99
CA PHE A 216 6.66 7.25 3.28
C PHE A 216 7.45 6.09 3.93
N VAL A 217 7.65 4.97 3.21
CA VAL A 217 8.46 3.85 3.68
C VAL A 217 9.95 4.17 3.57
N GLU A 218 10.33 4.94 2.56
CA GLU A 218 11.69 5.45 2.33
C GLU A 218 11.70 6.99 2.45
N ARG A 219 12.89 7.61 2.48
CA ARG A 219 13.03 9.08 2.46
C ARG A 219 12.73 9.67 1.08
N ILE A 220 12.98 8.89 0.04
CA ILE A 220 12.74 9.23 -1.36
C ILE A 220 11.56 8.45 -1.91
N GLU A 221 10.93 9.02 -2.93
CA GLU A 221 9.82 8.40 -3.65
C GLU A 221 10.23 8.09 -5.10
N PRO A 222 9.56 7.19 -5.83
CA PRO A 222 9.89 6.93 -7.22
C PRO A 222 9.84 8.17 -8.13
N SER A 223 9.06 9.18 -7.77
CA SER A 223 9.01 10.47 -8.44
C SER A 223 10.33 11.26 -8.36
N ASP A 224 11.09 11.12 -7.27
CA ASP A 224 12.42 11.70 -7.14
C ASP A 224 13.41 11.11 -8.14
N LEU A 225 13.13 9.93 -8.67
CA LEU A 225 14.02 9.14 -9.52
C LEU A 225 13.48 8.95 -10.94
N GLY A 226 12.58 9.84 -11.37
CA GLY A 226 12.18 9.98 -12.77
C GLY A 226 10.86 9.31 -13.14
N ALA A 227 10.05 8.84 -12.20
CA ALA A 227 8.68 8.44 -12.49
C ALA A 227 7.87 9.67 -12.97
N ASP A 228 7.17 9.51 -14.10
CA ASP A 228 6.31 10.58 -14.64
C ASP A 228 4.99 10.67 -13.86
N MET A 229 4.58 9.57 -13.22
CA MET A 229 3.44 9.52 -12.31
C MET A 229 3.69 8.53 -11.16
N VAL A 230 3.27 8.90 -9.96
CA VAL A 230 3.07 8.02 -8.81
C VAL A 230 1.59 8.04 -8.44
N VAL A 231 1.01 6.87 -8.22
CA VAL A 231 -0.43 6.71 -8.08
C VAL A 231 -0.74 5.84 -6.87
N GLY A 232 -1.77 6.19 -6.11
CA GLY A 232 -2.16 5.39 -4.96
C GLY A 232 -3.53 5.73 -4.37
N SER A 233 -3.82 5.08 -3.26
CA SER A 233 -5.09 5.17 -2.54
C SER A 233 -4.94 6.00 -1.27
N LEU A 234 -5.92 6.87 -0.98
CA LEU A 234 -5.94 7.64 0.27
C LEU A 234 -6.38 6.81 1.48
N ILE A 235 -7.05 5.67 1.29
CA ILE A 235 -7.37 4.75 2.41
C ILE A 235 -6.20 3.83 2.76
N LYS A 236 -5.01 4.08 2.20
CA LYS A 236 -3.73 3.41 2.50
C LYS A 236 -2.77 4.40 3.18
N ASN A 237 -1.46 4.23 2.95
CA ASN A 237 -0.41 5.00 3.61
C ASN A 237 -0.67 6.52 3.65
N PRO A 238 -0.93 7.23 2.52
CA PRO A 238 -0.97 8.69 2.53
C PRO A 238 -2.16 9.29 3.27
N GLY A 239 -3.22 8.52 3.49
CA GLY A 239 -4.38 8.99 4.24
C GLY A 239 -4.26 8.85 5.75
N GLY A 240 -3.20 8.22 6.26
CA GLY A 240 -2.88 8.13 7.69
C GLY A 240 -4.02 7.58 8.56
N GLY A 241 -4.91 6.76 8.00
CA GLY A 241 -6.08 6.21 8.68
C GLY A 241 -7.22 7.20 8.90
N LEU A 242 -7.14 8.41 8.34
CA LEU A 242 -8.19 9.44 8.47
C LEU A 242 -8.94 9.73 7.17
N ALA A 243 -8.34 9.52 6.01
CA ALA A 243 -9.00 9.74 4.73
C ALA A 243 -10.11 8.70 4.53
N PRO A 244 -11.39 9.11 4.48
CA PRO A 244 -12.52 8.16 4.44
C PRO A 244 -12.72 7.51 3.06
N ILE A 245 -12.09 8.06 2.03
CA ILE A 245 -12.20 7.64 0.64
C ILE A 245 -11.08 8.30 -0.16
N GLY A 246 -10.94 8.00 -1.42
CA GLY A 246 -10.15 8.80 -2.34
C GLY A 246 -8.90 8.12 -2.87
N GLY A 247 -8.28 8.79 -3.82
CA GLY A 247 -7.02 8.42 -4.41
C GLY A 247 -6.22 9.65 -4.81
N TYR A 248 -4.95 9.44 -5.12
CA TYR A 248 -4.07 10.46 -5.64
C TYR A 248 -3.35 10.01 -6.90
N ILE A 249 -3.06 10.96 -7.75
CA ILE A 249 -2.16 10.83 -8.91
C ILE A 249 -1.26 12.05 -8.84
N ALA A 250 0.05 11.87 -8.66
CA ALA A 250 1.02 12.96 -8.65
C ALA A 250 2.06 12.72 -9.75
N GLY A 251 2.45 13.77 -10.50
CA GLY A 251 3.34 13.57 -11.64
C GLY A 251 3.57 14.83 -12.49
N THR A 252 3.92 14.61 -13.74
CA THR A 252 4.07 15.70 -14.70
C THR A 252 2.74 16.38 -14.96
N ARG A 253 2.76 17.69 -15.17
CA ARG A 253 1.52 18.48 -15.42
C ARG A 253 0.68 17.90 -16.54
N GLN A 254 1.30 17.47 -17.62
CA GLN A 254 0.59 16.88 -18.77
C GLN A 254 -0.14 15.59 -18.39
N CYS A 255 0.51 14.71 -17.62
CA CYS A 255 -0.09 13.46 -17.18
C CYS A 255 -1.26 13.70 -16.22
N ILE A 256 -1.12 14.66 -15.33
CA ILE A 256 -2.16 15.03 -14.37
C ILE A 256 -3.36 15.68 -15.07
N GLU A 257 -3.14 16.57 -16.04
CA GLU A 257 -4.21 17.19 -16.82
C GLU A 257 -5.01 16.13 -17.60
N ASN A 258 -4.32 15.18 -18.24
CA ASN A 258 -4.97 14.06 -18.94
C ASN A 258 -5.80 13.18 -17.99
N ALA A 259 -5.28 12.89 -16.80
CA ALA A 259 -6.01 12.15 -15.76
C ALA A 259 -7.23 12.93 -15.27
N ALA A 260 -7.13 14.25 -15.11
CA ALA A 260 -8.24 15.10 -14.70
C ALA A 260 -9.37 15.13 -15.75
N TYR A 261 -9.03 15.19 -17.05
CA TYR A 261 -10.04 15.05 -18.12
C TYR A 261 -10.70 13.68 -18.14
N ARG A 262 -9.97 12.65 -17.75
CA ARG A 262 -10.54 11.29 -17.63
C ARG A 262 -11.43 11.13 -16.43
N LEU A 263 -11.07 11.71 -15.29
CA LEU A 263 -11.85 11.64 -14.05
C LEU A 263 -13.16 12.44 -14.16
N GLY A 264 -13.07 13.66 -14.64
CA GLY A 264 -14.22 14.55 -14.87
C GLY A 264 -14.82 14.31 -16.23
N SER A 265 -14.49 15.20 -17.17
CA SER A 265 -14.78 15.06 -18.60
C SER A 265 -13.87 15.98 -19.40
N PRO A 266 -13.64 15.71 -20.69
CA PRO A 266 -12.99 16.67 -21.56
C PRO A 266 -13.66 18.05 -21.51
N GLY A 267 -12.85 19.09 -21.35
CA GLY A 267 -13.31 20.48 -21.23
C GLY A 267 -13.62 20.95 -19.82
N LEU A 268 -13.98 20.08 -18.88
CA LEU A 268 -14.16 20.41 -17.45
C LEU A 268 -12.91 20.10 -16.63
N GLY A 269 -12.32 18.91 -16.84
CA GLY A 269 -11.09 18.49 -16.19
C GLY A 269 -11.13 18.65 -14.68
N ARG A 270 -10.13 19.35 -14.13
CA ARG A 270 -9.94 19.55 -12.70
C ARG A 270 -10.78 20.64 -12.07
N GLU A 271 -11.46 21.48 -12.87
CA GLU A 271 -12.25 22.60 -12.37
C GLU A 271 -13.45 22.18 -11.52
N VAL A 272 -13.94 20.96 -11.74
CA VAL A 272 -15.07 20.38 -11.04
C VAL A 272 -14.66 19.28 -10.08
N GLY A 273 -15.54 18.95 -9.12
CA GLY A 273 -15.36 17.92 -8.12
C GLY A 273 -15.34 18.49 -6.72
N ALA A 274 -16.51 18.60 -6.12
CA ALA A 274 -16.67 19.11 -4.77
C ALA A 274 -15.97 18.23 -3.74
N SER A 275 -15.33 18.83 -2.74
CA SER A 275 -14.63 18.11 -1.67
C SER A 275 -15.56 17.52 -0.60
N LEU A 276 -16.82 17.95 -0.54
CA LEU A 276 -17.85 17.38 0.34
C LEU A 276 -17.48 17.37 1.83
N GLY A 277 -16.59 18.26 2.27
CA GLY A 277 -16.18 18.37 3.67
C GLY A 277 -15.09 17.40 4.11
N VAL A 278 -14.44 16.66 3.20
CA VAL A 278 -13.37 15.70 3.57
C VAL A 278 -11.98 16.34 3.62
N ASN A 279 -11.82 17.60 3.25
CA ASN A 279 -10.52 18.27 3.17
C ASN A 279 -9.72 18.16 4.47
N GLN A 280 -10.36 18.43 5.63
CA GLN A 280 -9.68 18.33 6.93
C GLN A 280 -9.11 16.94 7.16
N SER A 281 -9.88 15.87 6.89
CA SER A 281 -9.42 14.50 7.03
C SER A 281 -8.26 14.17 6.08
N PHE A 282 -8.26 14.72 4.87
CA PHE A 282 -7.18 14.54 3.91
C PHE A 282 -5.89 15.24 4.34
N PHE A 283 -5.95 16.49 4.73
CA PHE A 283 -4.80 17.24 5.25
C PHE A 283 -4.23 16.59 6.52
N GLN A 284 -5.09 16.30 7.48
CA GLN A 284 -4.68 15.72 8.76
C GLN A 284 -4.18 14.28 8.57
N GLY A 285 -4.79 13.53 7.68
CA GLY A 285 -4.34 12.19 7.31
C GLY A 285 -2.94 12.19 6.71
N LEU A 286 -2.68 13.07 5.74
CA LEU A 286 -1.34 13.25 5.17
C LEU A 286 -0.32 13.67 6.23
N PHE A 287 -0.70 14.57 7.16
CA PHE A 287 0.16 14.97 8.26
C PHE A 287 0.53 13.80 9.18
N LEU A 288 -0.40 12.91 9.47
CA LEU A 288 -0.15 11.74 10.34
C LEU A 288 0.53 10.58 9.61
N ALA A 289 0.43 10.53 8.29
CA ALA A 289 0.87 9.38 7.48
C ALA A 289 2.30 8.89 7.79
N PRO A 290 3.33 9.74 7.91
CA PRO A 290 4.69 9.27 8.21
C PRO A 290 4.79 8.49 9.54
N THR A 291 4.12 8.96 10.59
CA THR A 291 4.10 8.30 11.90
C THR A 291 3.30 7.00 11.87
N VAL A 292 2.17 6.99 11.16
CA VAL A 292 1.33 5.80 11.00
C VAL A 292 2.07 4.72 10.22
N VAL A 293 2.75 5.09 9.13
CA VAL A 293 3.57 4.16 8.33
C VAL A 293 4.73 3.59 9.16
N SER A 294 5.41 4.40 9.97
CA SER A 294 6.43 3.90 10.92
C SER A 294 5.84 2.86 11.88
N GLY A 295 4.65 3.12 12.42
CA GLY A 295 3.94 2.17 13.29
C GLY A 295 3.66 0.84 12.60
N ALA A 296 3.18 0.88 11.35
CA ALA A 296 2.92 -0.30 10.52
C ALA A 296 4.21 -1.08 10.21
N LEU A 297 5.30 -0.37 9.85
CA LEU A 297 6.62 -0.99 9.61
C LEU A 297 7.18 -1.68 10.86
N LYS A 298 7.09 -1.04 12.03
CA LYS A 298 7.48 -1.67 13.30
C LYS A 298 6.66 -2.92 13.57
N GLY A 299 5.36 -2.89 13.28
CA GLY A 299 4.48 -4.06 13.36
C GLY A 299 4.92 -5.19 12.44
N ALA A 300 5.24 -4.89 11.19
CA ALA A 300 5.72 -5.86 10.21
C ALA A 300 7.07 -6.47 10.59
N ILE A 301 8.03 -5.65 11.08
CA ILE A 301 9.34 -6.11 11.57
C ILE A 301 9.18 -7.01 12.80
N PHE A 302 8.31 -6.61 13.73
CA PHE A 302 8.03 -7.39 14.93
C PHE A 302 7.37 -8.74 14.57
N ALA A 303 6.38 -8.74 13.65
CA ALA A 303 5.77 -9.96 13.13
C ALA A 303 6.81 -10.89 12.52
N ALA A 304 7.69 -10.36 11.65
CA ALA A 304 8.76 -11.15 11.06
C ALA A 304 9.61 -11.82 12.13
N ASN A 305 10.09 -11.06 13.13
CA ASN A 305 10.98 -11.59 14.16
C ASN A 305 10.27 -12.63 15.05
N VAL A 306 9.00 -12.40 15.43
CA VAL A 306 8.19 -13.35 16.21
C VAL A 306 8.09 -14.68 15.47
N TYR A 307 7.65 -14.68 14.22
CA TYR A 307 7.37 -15.91 13.48
C TYR A 307 8.61 -16.59 12.95
N GLU A 308 9.67 -15.85 12.60
CA GLU A 308 10.98 -16.37 12.25
C GLU A 308 11.60 -17.17 13.41
N ARG A 309 11.54 -16.65 14.66
CA ARG A 309 12.02 -17.37 15.85
C ARG A 309 11.22 -18.62 16.18
N LEU A 310 9.97 -18.68 15.76
CA LEU A 310 9.11 -19.86 15.91
C LEU A 310 9.32 -20.89 14.79
N GLY A 311 10.20 -20.59 13.81
CA GLY A 311 10.57 -21.50 12.72
C GLY A 311 9.65 -21.44 11.51
N PHE A 312 8.86 -20.36 11.34
CA PHE A 312 8.06 -20.14 10.14
C PHE A 312 8.84 -19.35 9.09
N ASP A 313 8.58 -19.62 7.82
CA ASP A 313 9.12 -18.82 6.73
C ASP A 313 8.45 -17.46 6.68
N VAL A 314 9.25 -16.40 6.62
CA VAL A 314 8.76 -15.01 6.59
C VAL A 314 9.44 -14.23 5.46
N VAL A 315 8.69 -13.36 4.79
CA VAL A 315 9.22 -12.53 3.69
C VAL A 315 8.63 -11.11 3.74
N PRO A 316 9.46 -10.08 3.87
CA PRO A 316 10.92 -10.10 4.16
C PRO A 316 11.20 -10.65 5.56
N ASN A 317 12.45 -11.07 5.82
CA ASN A 317 12.86 -11.45 7.17
C ASN A 317 13.03 -10.19 8.06
N SER A 318 13.25 -10.42 9.36
CA SER A 318 13.29 -9.31 10.34
C SER A 318 14.45 -8.33 10.15
N THR A 319 15.49 -8.72 9.41
CA THR A 319 16.70 -7.92 9.17
C THR A 319 16.76 -7.29 7.78
N GLU A 320 15.96 -7.77 6.83
CA GLU A 320 15.93 -7.25 5.47
C GLU A 320 15.36 -5.84 5.40
N PRO A 321 15.81 -5.03 4.41
CA PRO A 321 15.18 -3.75 4.09
C PRO A 321 13.71 -3.92 3.74
N ARG A 322 12.92 -2.87 3.98
CA ARG A 322 11.49 -2.86 3.66
C ARG A 322 11.14 -1.71 2.75
N TYR A 323 10.34 -2.01 1.76
CA TYR A 323 9.91 -1.07 0.72
C TYR A 323 8.39 -0.98 0.60
N ASP A 324 7.67 -1.77 1.43
CA ASP A 324 6.24 -1.68 1.71
C ASP A 324 5.95 -2.08 3.17
N ILE A 325 4.68 -2.04 3.56
CA ILE A 325 4.23 -2.38 4.92
C ILE A 325 3.75 -3.83 5.06
N ILE A 326 3.91 -4.67 4.04
CA ILE A 326 3.38 -6.03 4.02
C ILE A 326 4.39 -7.01 4.63
N GLN A 327 3.89 -7.91 5.47
CA GLN A 327 4.63 -9.05 6.00
C GLN A 327 3.95 -10.35 5.60
N ALA A 328 4.60 -11.15 4.77
CA ALA A 328 4.16 -12.51 4.49
C ALA A 328 4.71 -13.47 5.54
N ILE A 329 3.86 -14.41 5.99
CA ILE A 329 4.20 -15.47 6.94
C ILE A 329 3.61 -16.77 6.40
N THR A 330 4.43 -17.81 6.21
CA THR A 330 4.01 -19.09 5.65
C THR A 330 3.85 -20.13 6.76
N PHE A 331 2.63 -20.61 6.94
CA PHE A 331 2.31 -21.62 7.95
C PHE A 331 2.37 -23.06 7.44
N GLY A 332 2.34 -23.26 6.13
CA GLY A 332 2.37 -24.59 5.51
C GLY A 332 1.06 -25.39 5.66
N LYS A 333 0.08 -24.87 6.42
CA LYS A 333 -1.23 -25.51 6.68
C LYS A 333 -2.32 -24.45 6.81
N PRO A 334 -3.57 -24.75 6.41
CA PRO A 334 -4.69 -23.81 6.48
C PRO A 334 -5.04 -23.39 7.91
N GLU A 335 -4.87 -24.29 8.90
CA GLU A 335 -5.20 -24.00 10.29
C GLU A 335 -4.37 -22.84 10.86
N GLY A 336 -3.11 -22.70 10.43
CA GLY A 336 -2.23 -21.59 10.82
C GLY A 336 -2.71 -20.25 10.25
N VAL A 337 -3.13 -20.25 9.00
CA VAL A 337 -3.69 -19.06 8.33
C VAL A 337 -4.97 -18.61 9.04
N ILE A 338 -5.85 -19.55 9.35
CA ILE A 338 -7.14 -19.28 10.03
C ILE A 338 -6.90 -18.74 11.45
N ALA A 339 -6.08 -19.41 12.25
CA ALA A 339 -5.79 -18.99 13.63
C ALA A 339 -5.12 -17.60 13.67
N PHE A 340 -4.19 -17.33 12.74
CA PHE A 340 -3.56 -16.01 12.63
C PHE A 340 -4.59 -14.92 12.34
N CYS A 341 -5.40 -15.08 11.31
CA CYS A 341 -6.42 -14.08 10.94
C CYS A 341 -7.46 -13.89 12.06
N GLN A 342 -7.89 -14.96 12.73
CA GLN A 342 -8.77 -14.84 13.89
C GLN A 342 -8.13 -14.07 15.04
N GLY A 343 -6.83 -14.21 15.26
CA GLY A 343 -6.09 -13.42 16.25
C GLY A 343 -6.01 -11.94 15.89
N ILE A 344 -5.74 -11.61 14.64
CA ILE A 344 -5.74 -10.21 14.15
C ILE A 344 -7.13 -9.59 14.32
N GLN A 345 -8.20 -10.31 13.95
CA GLN A 345 -9.58 -9.83 14.12
C GLN A 345 -9.93 -9.60 15.59
N ALA A 346 -9.54 -10.51 16.48
CA ALA A 346 -9.80 -10.38 17.92
C ALA A 346 -9.06 -9.18 18.55
N ALA A 347 -7.98 -8.72 17.96
CA ALA A 347 -7.24 -7.53 18.39
C ALA A 347 -7.77 -6.22 17.81
N ALA A 348 -8.70 -6.27 16.87
CA ALA A 348 -9.24 -5.08 16.22
C ALA A 348 -10.12 -4.25 17.17
N PRO A 349 -10.15 -2.90 17.01
CA PRO A 349 -11.04 -2.05 17.81
C PRO A 349 -12.51 -2.12 17.35
N VAL A 350 -12.73 -2.54 16.11
CA VAL A 350 -14.04 -2.66 15.46
C VAL A 350 -14.28 -4.13 15.14
N ASP A 351 -15.48 -4.62 15.39
CA ASP A 351 -15.90 -6.00 15.10
C ASP A 351 -14.99 -7.10 15.69
N SER A 352 -14.33 -6.83 16.81
CA SER A 352 -13.45 -7.80 17.50
C SER A 352 -14.14 -9.08 17.96
N TYR A 353 -15.46 -9.05 18.09
CA TYR A 353 -16.29 -10.19 18.48
C TYR A 353 -16.62 -11.14 17.31
N VAL A 354 -16.31 -10.73 16.08
CA VAL A 354 -16.48 -11.54 14.87
C VAL A 354 -15.32 -12.52 14.75
N SER A 355 -15.60 -13.78 14.41
CA SER A 355 -14.59 -14.77 14.06
C SER A 355 -14.59 -14.96 12.55
N PRO A 356 -13.56 -14.52 11.83
CA PRO A 356 -13.51 -14.70 10.39
C PRO A 356 -13.32 -16.18 10.02
N GLU A 357 -13.93 -16.58 8.91
CA GLU A 357 -13.82 -17.91 8.33
C GLU A 357 -13.47 -17.80 6.83
N PRO A 358 -12.81 -18.82 6.25
CA PRO A 358 -12.59 -18.86 4.80
C PRO A 358 -13.92 -18.87 4.03
N TRP A 359 -13.99 -18.07 2.96
CA TRP A 359 -15.14 -18.00 2.08
C TRP A 359 -14.77 -17.77 0.61
N ASP A 360 -15.70 -18.10 -0.28
CA ASP A 360 -15.51 -17.91 -1.71
C ASP A 360 -15.69 -16.42 -2.07
N MET A 361 -14.59 -15.74 -2.34
CA MET A 361 -14.58 -14.32 -2.64
C MET A 361 -14.54 -14.08 -4.16
N PRO A 362 -15.40 -13.21 -4.70
CA PRO A 362 -15.38 -12.90 -6.13
C PRO A 362 -14.00 -12.39 -6.58
N GLY A 363 -13.49 -12.94 -7.68
CA GLY A 363 -12.19 -12.56 -8.24
C GLY A 363 -10.99 -13.35 -7.72
N TYR A 364 -11.19 -14.32 -6.83
CA TYR A 364 -10.14 -15.20 -6.31
C TYR A 364 -10.35 -16.65 -6.74
N ASP A 365 -9.25 -17.36 -7.04
CA ASP A 365 -9.26 -18.76 -7.47
C ASP A 365 -9.37 -19.77 -6.31
N SER A 366 -9.30 -19.30 -5.07
CA SER A 366 -9.39 -20.09 -3.84
C SER A 366 -10.14 -19.33 -2.78
N GLN A 367 -10.64 -20.03 -1.77
CA GLN A 367 -11.19 -19.37 -0.58
C GLN A 367 -10.14 -18.46 0.05
N VAL A 368 -10.59 -17.34 0.58
CA VAL A 368 -9.76 -16.35 1.29
C VAL A 368 -10.36 -16.11 2.66
N ILE A 369 -9.52 -16.01 3.68
CA ILE A 369 -9.89 -15.47 4.98
C ILE A 369 -9.34 -14.05 5.12
N MET A 370 -10.17 -13.12 5.58
CA MET A 370 -9.78 -11.73 5.81
C MET A 370 -10.07 -11.34 7.25
N ALA A 371 -9.10 -10.72 7.90
CA ALA A 371 -9.23 -10.06 9.19
C ALA A 371 -9.08 -8.55 8.98
N ALA A 372 -10.15 -7.80 9.24
CA ALA A 372 -10.19 -6.36 9.01
C ALA A 372 -11.25 -5.71 9.92
N GLY A 373 -10.87 -5.35 11.13
CA GLY A 373 -11.69 -4.55 12.04
C GLY A 373 -11.26 -3.08 11.99
N ALA A 374 -11.50 -2.42 10.85
CA ALA A 374 -11.03 -1.09 10.54
C ALA A 374 -12.12 -0.02 10.72
N PHE A 375 -11.72 1.22 11.05
CA PHE A 375 -12.62 2.38 11.08
C PHE A 375 -13.06 2.78 9.68
N ILE A 376 -12.19 2.57 8.69
CA ILE A 376 -12.43 2.85 7.27
C ILE A 376 -12.41 1.52 6.52
N GLN A 377 -13.55 1.15 5.95
CA GLN A 377 -13.69 -0.13 5.27
C GLN A 377 -12.67 -0.29 4.13
N GLY A 378 -11.91 -1.39 4.16
CA GLY A 378 -10.87 -1.67 3.17
C GLY A 378 -9.54 -0.93 3.39
N SER A 379 -9.41 -0.17 4.48
CA SER A 379 -8.16 0.49 4.85
C SER A 379 -7.11 -0.51 5.29
N SER A 380 -6.07 -0.69 4.49
CA SER A 380 -4.98 -1.62 4.79
C SER A 380 -3.78 -0.98 5.48
N ILE A 381 -3.81 0.34 5.74
CA ILE A 381 -2.92 0.99 6.71
C ILE A 381 -3.40 0.72 8.15
N GLU A 382 -4.66 0.37 8.33
CA GLU A 382 -5.19 -0.17 9.57
C GLU A 382 -4.81 -1.64 9.72
N LEU A 383 -4.82 -2.15 10.95
CA LEU A 383 -4.44 -3.54 11.24
C LEU A 383 -5.32 -4.51 10.47
N SER A 384 -4.72 -5.31 9.61
CA SER A 384 -5.42 -6.31 8.80
C SER A 384 -4.52 -7.48 8.41
N ALA A 385 -5.13 -8.58 8.03
CA ALA A 385 -4.45 -9.72 7.46
C ALA A 385 -5.35 -10.44 6.47
N ASP A 386 -4.77 -10.85 5.36
CA ASP A 386 -5.43 -11.64 4.33
C ASP A 386 -4.68 -12.96 4.14
N GLY A 387 -5.42 -14.05 3.93
CA GLY A 387 -4.82 -15.35 3.71
C GLY A 387 -5.61 -16.19 2.69
N PRO A 388 -5.07 -16.41 1.47
CA PRO A 388 -5.65 -17.39 0.54
C PRO A 388 -5.45 -18.81 1.09
N ILE A 389 -6.53 -19.62 1.07
CA ILE A 389 -6.51 -21.00 1.55
C ILE A 389 -6.03 -21.93 0.43
N LYS A 390 -4.76 -21.77 0.08
CA LYS A 390 -4.05 -22.61 -0.90
C LYS A 390 -2.57 -22.72 -0.53
N PRO A 391 -1.87 -23.79 -0.92
CA PRO A 391 -0.43 -23.89 -0.71
C PRO A 391 0.32 -22.69 -1.29
N PRO A 392 1.36 -22.18 -0.59
CA PRO A 392 1.97 -22.72 0.62
C PRO A 392 1.29 -22.32 1.94
N TYR A 393 0.07 -21.80 1.93
CA TYR A 393 -0.70 -21.34 3.11
C TYR A 393 -0.01 -20.19 3.85
N SER A 394 0.08 -19.06 3.16
CA SER A 394 0.66 -17.82 3.67
C SER A 394 -0.42 -16.83 4.05
N VAL A 395 -0.14 -16.03 5.08
CA VAL A 395 -0.89 -14.80 5.40
C VAL A 395 -0.08 -13.59 4.97
N PHE A 396 -0.80 -12.52 4.65
CA PHE A 396 -0.23 -11.21 4.36
C PHE A 396 -0.75 -10.25 5.43
N PHE A 397 0.10 -10.02 6.43
CA PHE A 397 -0.17 -9.08 7.52
C PHE A 397 0.25 -7.68 7.10
N GLN A 398 -0.54 -6.67 7.46
CA GLN A 398 -0.27 -5.28 7.12
C GLN A 398 -0.93 -4.30 8.09
N GLY A 399 -0.35 -3.10 8.16
CA GLY A 399 -0.93 -1.98 8.85
C GLY A 399 -0.81 -2.00 10.36
N GLY A 400 -1.61 -1.11 10.93
CA GLY A 400 -1.64 -0.76 12.33
C GLY A 400 -1.41 0.73 12.51
N LEU A 401 -2.48 1.50 12.80
CA LEU A 401 -2.40 2.96 12.97
C LEU A 401 -1.43 3.38 14.07
N THR A 402 -1.16 2.50 15.01
CA THR A 402 -0.14 2.69 16.03
C THR A 402 0.69 1.43 16.21
N TRP A 403 1.95 1.59 16.56
CA TRP A 403 2.82 0.47 16.94
C TRP A 403 2.19 -0.44 18.01
N TYR A 404 1.56 0.15 19.02
CA TYR A 404 0.95 -0.61 20.14
C TYR A 404 -0.20 -1.50 19.68
N HIS A 405 -1.00 -1.04 18.70
CA HIS A 405 -2.07 -1.85 18.12
C HIS A 405 -1.51 -2.98 17.24
N ALA A 406 -0.51 -2.69 16.41
CA ALA A 406 0.17 -3.73 15.62
C ALA A 406 0.79 -4.82 16.52
N LYS A 407 1.49 -4.41 17.59
CA LYS A 407 2.03 -5.32 18.60
C LYS A 407 0.95 -6.18 19.24
N LEU A 408 -0.17 -5.59 19.67
CA LEU A 408 -1.29 -6.33 20.23
C LEU A 408 -1.80 -7.39 19.23
N GLY A 409 -1.99 -7.01 17.96
CA GLY A 409 -2.45 -7.92 16.91
C GLY A 409 -1.54 -9.13 16.74
N ILE A 410 -0.23 -8.90 16.70
CA ILE A 410 0.74 -10.00 16.56
C ILE A 410 0.77 -10.90 17.80
N LEU A 411 0.70 -10.34 19.00
CA LEU A 411 0.65 -11.16 20.22
C LEU A 411 -0.67 -11.94 20.33
N MET A 412 -1.79 -11.36 19.89
CA MET A 412 -3.07 -12.05 19.87
C MET A 412 -3.09 -13.17 18.81
N SER A 413 -2.49 -12.94 17.62
CA SER A 413 -2.35 -14.00 16.62
C SER A 413 -1.47 -15.15 17.13
N LEU A 414 -0.39 -14.85 17.85
CA LEU A 414 0.46 -15.85 18.49
C LEU A 414 -0.30 -16.63 19.57
N GLN A 415 -1.09 -15.95 20.40
CA GLN A 415 -1.94 -16.61 21.40
C GLN A 415 -2.92 -17.60 20.75
N LYS A 416 -3.57 -17.21 19.65
CA LYS A 416 -4.48 -18.09 18.91
C LYS A 416 -3.79 -19.32 18.32
N LEU A 417 -2.55 -19.15 17.82
CA LEU A 417 -1.74 -20.27 17.33
C LEU A 417 -1.31 -21.21 18.46
N LEU A 418 -1.02 -20.67 19.64
CA LEU A 418 -0.74 -21.44 20.85
C LEU A 418 -1.96 -22.23 21.32
N ASP A 419 -3.13 -21.56 21.41
CA ASP A 419 -4.40 -22.19 21.79
C ASP A 419 -4.81 -23.31 20.82
N ALA A 420 -4.50 -23.15 19.53
CA ALA A 420 -4.75 -24.15 18.49
C ALA A 420 -3.69 -25.29 18.47
N GLY A 421 -2.67 -25.23 19.32
CA GLY A 421 -1.59 -26.22 19.36
C GLY A 421 -0.65 -26.24 18.15
N ILE A 422 -0.70 -25.17 17.34
CA ILE A 422 0.18 -24.99 16.17
C ILE A 422 1.58 -24.52 16.62
N VAL A 423 1.62 -23.63 17.61
CA VAL A 423 2.80 -23.25 18.37
C VAL A 423 2.75 -23.95 19.72
N LYS A 424 3.89 -24.41 20.20
CA LYS A 424 4.00 -25.09 21.50
C LYS A 424 4.63 -24.16 22.54
N PRO A 425 4.25 -24.29 23.84
CA PRO A 425 4.80 -23.45 24.91
C PRO A 425 6.34 -23.47 25.00
N GLU A 426 6.95 -24.60 24.64
CA GLU A 426 8.42 -24.77 24.66
C GLU A 426 9.12 -23.85 23.64
N GLN A 427 8.45 -23.51 22.52
CA GLN A 427 8.99 -22.62 21.48
C GLN A 427 9.03 -21.14 21.93
N LEU A 428 8.27 -20.78 22.97
CA LEU A 428 8.26 -19.43 23.54
C LEU A 428 9.41 -19.17 24.52
N LYS A 429 10.19 -20.20 24.88
CA LYS A 429 11.35 -20.04 25.72
C LYS A 429 12.51 -19.48 24.91
N ILE A 430 12.99 -18.29 25.33
CA ILE A 430 14.19 -17.67 24.76
C ILE A 430 15.30 -17.89 25.76
N ASP A 431 16.36 -18.60 25.36
CA ASP A 431 17.57 -18.81 26.14
C ASP A 431 18.35 -17.49 26.33
#